data_f3a40889eb864649947a06f95b6117b5
#
_entry.id   f3a40889eb864649947a06f95b6117b5
#
_cell.length_a   1.000
_cell.length_b   1.000
_cell.length_c   1.000
_cell.angle_alpha   90.00
_cell.angle_beta   90.00
_cell.angle_gamma   90.00
#
_symmetry.space_group_name_H-M   'P 1'
#
loop_
_entity.id
_entity.type
_entity.pdbx_description
1 polymer ?
#
loop_
_entity_poly.entity_id
_entity_poly.type
_entity_poly.pdbx_seq_one_letter_code
_entity_poly.pdbx_strand_id
1 'polypeptide(L)'
;MGLFVNTNVSSLNAQRQLFNSGQALNTSFERLSSGFRINRAADDAAGLQISDRLTTQVQGLDQAVRNANDAISLTQTAEGALGEVTSSLQRIRTLAVQSQNGINGSSDRLALQKEVSALKSEITRIST
;
A
#
# COMPACT_ATOMS: atom_id res chain seq x y z
N MET A 1 46.43 -40.89 -38.26
CA MET A 1 46.10 -40.71 -36.83
C MET A 1 47.34 -41.06 -36.04
N GLY A 2 47.98 -40.07 -35.40
CA GLY A 2 49.15 -40.34 -34.56
C GLY A 2 48.73 -41.04 -33.28
N LEU A 3 49.24 -42.22 -33.05
CA LEU A 3 49.09 -42.98 -31.82
C LEU A 3 50.01 -42.36 -30.74
N PHE A 4 49.47 -41.40 -29.97
CA PHE A 4 50.17 -40.87 -28.80
C PHE A 4 49.87 -41.76 -27.60
N VAL A 5 50.87 -42.46 -27.07
CA VAL A 5 50.72 -43.44 -25.98
C VAL A 5 50.38 -42.73 -24.64
N ASN A 6 50.79 -41.49 -24.45
CA ASN A 6 50.65 -40.75 -23.16
C ASN A 6 49.56 -39.67 -23.13
N THR A 7 48.95 -39.31 -24.25
CA THR A 7 47.90 -38.27 -24.29
C THR A 7 46.87 -38.63 -25.35
N ASN A 8 45.68 -39.07 -24.92
CA ASN A 8 44.56 -39.28 -25.82
C ASN A 8 43.74 -37.98 -25.92
N VAL A 9 44.04 -37.17 -26.94
CA VAL A 9 43.42 -35.85 -27.21
C VAL A 9 41.90 -35.99 -27.39
N SER A 10 41.43 -37.09 -27.98
CA SER A 10 39.99 -37.38 -28.13
C SER A 10 39.30 -37.59 -26.79
N SER A 11 39.95 -38.36 -25.87
CA SER A 11 39.43 -38.53 -24.51
C SER A 11 39.40 -37.25 -23.70
N LEU A 12 40.47 -36.43 -23.79
CA LEU A 12 40.49 -35.13 -23.10
C LEU A 12 39.43 -34.15 -23.65
N ASN A 13 39.18 -34.16 -24.95
CA ASN A 13 38.10 -33.37 -25.55
C ASN A 13 36.73 -33.86 -25.11
N ALA A 14 36.50 -35.19 -25.05
CA ALA A 14 35.27 -35.76 -24.55
C ALA A 14 35.02 -35.40 -23.07
N GLN A 15 36.04 -35.48 -22.22
CA GLN A 15 35.94 -35.07 -20.80
C GLN A 15 35.63 -33.58 -20.65
N ARG A 16 36.28 -32.71 -21.46
CA ARG A 16 35.98 -31.26 -21.45
C ARG A 16 34.55 -31.00 -21.87
N GLN A 17 34.04 -31.69 -22.88
CA GLN A 17 32.66 -31.54 -23.34
C GLN A 17 31.66 -32.01 -22.29
N LEU A 18 31.93 -33.13 -21.61
CA LEU A 18 31.11 -33.63 -20.48
C LEU A 18 31.09 -32.61 -19.33
N PHE A 19 32.24 -32.06 -18.98
CA PHE A 19 32.33 -31.02 -17.95
C PHE A 19 31.49 -29.78 -18.30
N ASN A 20 31.61 -29.25 -19.52
CA ASN A 20 30.85 -28.11 -19.99
C ASN A 20 29.34 -28.43 -20.02
N SER A 21 28.95 -29.61 -20.48
CA SER A 21 27.55 -30.04 -20.48
C SER A 21 27.00 -30.16 -19.05
N GLY A 22 27.81 -30.69 -18.11
CA GLY A 22 27.45 -30.77 -16.69
C GLY A 22 27.21 -29.36 -16.07
N GLN A 23 28.08 -28.41 -16.36
CA GLN A 23 27.87 -27.02 -15.90
C GLN A 23 26.60 -26.38 -16.49
N ALA A 24 26.36 -26.55 -17.78
CA ALA A 24 25.16 -26.02 -18.44
C ALA A 24 23.88 -26.65 -17.85
N LEU A 25 23.93 -27.96 -17.55
CA LEU A 25 22.85 -28.71 -16.92
C LEU A 25 22.58 -28.18 -15.50
N ASN A 26 23.60 -28.00 -14.68
CA ASN A 26 23.47 -27.43 -13.33
C ASN A 26 22.84 -26.06 -13.35
N THR A 27 23.28 -25.16 -14.24
CA THR A 27 22.68 -23.84 -14.39
C THR A 27 21.21 -23.91 -14.83
N SER A 28 20.87 -24.86 -15.71
CA SER A 28 19.49 -25.07 -16.16
C SER A 28 18.59 -25.58 -15.03
N PHE A 29 19.09 -26.52 -14.21
CA PHE A 29 18.38 -26.99 -13.02
C PHE A 29 18.18 -25.91 -11.97
N GLU A 30 19.19 -25.07 -11.74
CA GLU A 30 19.07 -23.94 -10.82
C GLU A 30 17.99 -22.95 -11.27
N ARG A 31 17.96 -22.61 -12.56
CA ARG A 31 16.93 -21.75 -13.16
C ARG A 31 15.54 -22.37 -13.12
N LEU A 32 15.44 -23.67 -13.37
CA LEU A 32 14.17 -24.38 -13.33
C LEU A 32 13.62 -24.48 -11.90
N SER A 33 14.50 -24.74 -10.93
CA SER A 33 14.13 -24.85 -9.52
C SER A 33 13.71 -23.53 -8.90
N SER A 34 14.41 -22.43 -9.23
CA SER A 34 14.10 -21.09 -8.73
C SER A 34 12.97 -20.39 -9.51
N GLY A 35 12.76 -20.79 -10.78
CA GLY A 35 11.85 -20.10 -11.70
C GLY A 35 12.42 -18.77 -12.24
N PHE A 36 13.64 -18.38 -11.84
CA PHE A 36 14.27 -17.13 -12.25
C PHE A 36 15.43 -17.39 -13.20
N ARG A 37 15.59 -16.54 -14.21
CA ARG A 37 16.72 -16.55 -15.14
C ARG A 37 18.01 -16.08 -14.48
N ILE A 38 17.91 -15.10 -13.57
CA ILE A 38 19.02 -14.47 -12.84
C ILE A 38 18.87 -14.86 -11.37
N ASN A 39 19.77 -15.69 -10.87
CA ASN A 39 19.79 -16.15 -9.48
C ASN A 39 20.94 -15.54 -8.68
N ARG A 40 22.04 -15.23 -9.37
CA ARG A 40 23.27 -14.74 -8.74
C ARG A 40 23.82 -13.55 -9.51
N ALA A 41 24.60 -12.74 -8.82
CA ALA A 41 25.33 -11.64 -9.45
C ALA A 41 26.30 -12.14 -10.56
N ALA A 42 26.75 -13.40 -10.48
CA ALA A 42 27.57 -14.04 -11.49
C ALA A 42 26.83 -14.29 -12.82
N ASP A 43 25.50 -14.43 -12.79
CA ASP A 43 24.68 -14.63 -13.99
C ASP A 43 24.48 -13.31 -14.76
N ASP A 44 24.15 -12.23 -14.03
CA ASP A 44 23.96 -10.90 -14.57
C ASP A 44 23.90 -9.88 -13.42
N ALA A 45 25.03 -9.25 -13.12
CA ALA A 45 25.13 -8.26 -12.03
C ALA A 45 24.27 -7.01 -12.29
N ALA A 46 24.19 -6.56 -13.54
CA ALA A 46 23.41 -5.38 -13.91
C ALA A 46 21.91 -5.67 -13.85
N GLY A 47 21.49 -6.81 -14.36
CA GLY A 47 20.10 -7.27 -14.30
C GLY A 47 19.61 -7.49 -12.87
N LEU A 48 20.45 -8.05 -12.00
CA LEU A 48 20.12 -8.24 -10.59
C LEU A 48 19.90 -6.90 -9.89
N GLN A 49 20.80 -5.94 -10.07
CA GLN A 49 20.67 -4.59 -9.49
C GLN A 49 19.41 -3.87 -9.98
N ILE A 50 19.06 -4.01 -11.26
CA ILE A 50 17.83 -3.44 -11.81
C ILE A 50 16.60 -4.12 -11.17
N SER A 51 16.60 -5.44 -11.05
CA SER A 51 15.53 -6.20 -10.44
C SER A 51 15.29 -5.81 -8.98
N ASP A 52 16.36 -5.67 -8.19
CA ASP A 52 16.27 -5.24 -6.78
C ASP A 52 15.70 -3.82 -6.67
N ARG A 53 16.14 -2.92 -7.54
CA ARG A 53 15.61 -1.56 -7.56
C ARG A 53 14.13 -1.53 -7.96
N LEU A 54 13.73 -2.31 -8.96
CA LEU A 54 12.33 -2.41 -9.37
C LEU A 54 11.47 -3.05 -8.28
N THR A 55 11.97 -4.09 -7.61
CA THR A 55 11.29 -4.71 -6.47
C THR A 55 11.06 -3.71 -5.35
N THR A 56 12.07 -2.90 -5.02
CA THR A 56 11.93 -1.82 -4.02
C THR A 56 10.89 -0.78 -4.45
N GLN A 57 10.86 -0.41 -5.73
CA GLN A 57 9.86 0.52 -6.25
C GLN A 57 8.44 -0.07 -6.19
N VAL A 58 8.26 -1.34 -6.56
CA VAL A 58 6.96 -2.04 -6.47
C VAL A 58 6.48 -2.07 -5.03
N GLN A 59 7.34 -2.46 -4.08
CA GLN A 59 7.00 -2.45 -2.65
C GLN A 59 6.64 -1.06 -2.14
N GLY A 60 7.35 -0.02 -2.60
CA GLY A 60 7.03 1.37 -2.28
C GLY A 60 5.68 1.81 -2.83
N LEU A 61 5.35 1.44 -4.08
CA LEU A 61 4.05 1.71 -4.69
C LEU A 61 2.92 0.98 -3.98
N ASP A 62 3.12 -0.29 -3.62
CA ASP A 62 2.14 -1.06 -2.86
C ASP A 62 1.85 -0.42 -1.50
N GLN A 63 2.89 0.09 -0.83
CA GLN A 63 2.71 0.84 0.42
C GLN A 63 1.99 2.17 0.18
N ALA A 64 2.31 2.88 -0.90
CA ALA A 64 1.61 4.12 -1.27
C ALA A 64 0.12 3.89 -1.54
N VAL A 65 -0.23 2.78 -2.21
CA VAL A 65 -1.64 2.40 -2.43
C VAL A 65 -2.35 2.11 -1.10
N ARG A 66 -1.72 1.40 -0.17
CA ARG A 66 -2.29 1.18 1.16
C ARG A 66 -2.52 2.50 1.90
N ASN A 67 -1.51 3.36 1.92
CA ASN A 67 -1.61 4.67 2.57
C ASN A 67 -2.71 5.55 1.94
N ALA A 68 -2.89 5.47 0.61
CA ALA A 68 -3.97 6.18 -0.08
C ALA A 68 -5.35 5.66 0.33
N ASN A 69 -5.52 4.35 0.45
CA ASN A 69 -6.77 3.75 0.92
C ASN A 69 -7.08 4.12 2.38
N ASP A 70 -6.06 4.14 3.23
CA ASP A 70 -6.19 4.58 4.62
C ASP A 70 -6.60 6.06 4.70
N ALA A 71 -5.99 6.91 3.87
CA ALA A 71 -6.35 8.33 3.77
C ALA A 71 -7.79 8.53 3.27
N ILE A 72 -8.25 7.73 2.29
CA ILE A 72 -9.64 7.75 1.83
C ILE A 72 -10.59 7.37 2.98
N SER A 73 -10.29 6.32 3.72
CA SER A 73 -11.09 5.88 4.86
C SER A 73 -11.17 6.95 5.95
N LEU A 74 -10.04 7.60 6.26
CA LEU A 74 -10.00 8.72 7.20
C LEU A 74 -10.85 9.90 6.71
N THR A 75 -10.73 10.24 5.42
CA THR A 75 -11.50 11.34 4.82
C THR A 75 -13.00 11.04 4.85
N GLN A 76 -13.44 9.81 4.57
CA GLN A 76 -14.84 9.41 4.67
C GLN A 76 -15.37 9.51 6.10
N THR A 77 -14.56 9.13 7.09
CA THR A 77 -14.92 9.28 8.51
C THR A 77 -15.08 10.76 8.87
N ALA A 78 -14.15 11.61 8.43
CA ALA A 78 -14.22 13.06 8.65
C ALA A 78 -15.42 13.69 7.94
N GLU A 79 -15.75 13.25 6.72
CA GLU A 79 -16.93 13.69 5.98
C GLU A 79 -18.22 13.34 6.72
N GLY A 80 -18.32 12.13 7.27
CA GLY A 80 -19.45 11.72 8.11
C GLY A 80 -19.59 12.61 9.35
N ALA A 81 -18.50 12.88 10.06
CA ALA A 81 -18.49 13.75 11.23
C ALA A 81 -18.90 15.20 10.86
N LEU A 82 -18.40 15.74 9.75
CA LEU A 82 -18.77 17.07 9.25
C LEU A 82 -20.25 17.14 8.83
N GLY A 83 -20.83 16.03 8.33
CA GLY A 83 -22.25 15.90 8.04
C GLY A 83 -23.09 16.10 9.30
N GLU A 84 -22.72 15.44 10.41
CA GLU A 84 -23.40 15.59 11.69
C GLU A 84 -23.28 17.01 12.27
N VAL A 85 -22.08 17.62 12.17
CA VAL A 85 -21.87 19.03 12.56
C VAL A 85 -22.78 19.95 11.76
N THR A 86 -22.88 19.75 10.45
CA THR A 86 -23.74 20.55 9.56
C THR A 86 -25.20 20.41 9.93
N SER A 87 -25.67 19.20 10.21
CA SER A 87 -27.03 18.92 10.65
C SER A 87 -27.34 19.64 11.98
N SER A 88 -26.43 19.54 12.95
CA SER A 88 -26.53 20.22 14.25
C SER A 88 -26.59 21.74 14.11
N LEU A 89 -25.78 22.33 13.24
CA LEU A 89 -25.78 23.79 12.96
C LEU A 89 -27.08 24.23 12.28
N GLN A 90 -27.63 23.44 11.35
CA GLN A 90 -28.92 23.71 10.72
C GLN A 90 -30.04 23.68 11.77
N ARG A 91 -30.00 22.73 12.71
CA ARG A 91 -30.95 22.66 13.81
C ARG A 91 -30.85 23.86 14.72
N ILE A 92 -29.64 24.30 15.11
CA ILE A 92 -29.42 25.51 15.90
C ILE A 92 -29.98 26.73 15.18
N ARG A 93 -29.77 26.86 13.86
CA ARG A 93 -30.34 27.95 13.06
C ARG A 93 -31.86 27.95 13.11
N THR A 94 -32.50 26.77 12.97
CA THR A 94 -33.96 26.65 13.05
C THR A 94 -34.48 27.09 14.43
N LEU A 95 -33.83 26.64 15.51
CA LEU A 95 -34.18 27.01 16.88
C LEU A 95 -33.98 28.53 17.12
N ALA A 96 -32.94 29.13 16.56
CA ALA A 96 -32.70 30.58 16.65
C ALA A 96 -33.83 31.39 15.97
N VAL A 97 -34.22 30.97 14.76
CA VAL A 97 -35.37 31.61 14.06
C VAL A 97 -36.67 31.41 14.85
N GLN A 98 -36.90 30.21 15.40
CA GLN A 98 -38.07 29.94 16.24
C GLN A 98 -38.10 30.83 17.51
N SER A 99 -36.94 31.06 18.13
CA SER A 99 -36.87 31.92 19.35
C SER A 99 -37.19 33.38 19.09
N GLN A 100 -37.07 33.87 17.85
CA GLN A 100 -37.43 35.23 17.45
C GLN A 100 -38.94 35.45 17.35
N ASN A 101 -39.73 34.41 17.34
CA ASN A 101 -41.16 34.54 17.27
C ASN A 101 -41.70 35.17 18.58
N GLY A 102 -42.46 36.25 18.45
CA GLY A 102 -43.01 37.05 19.56
C GLY A 102 -44.03 36.30 20.46
N ILE A 103 -44.51 35.12 20.04
CA ILE A 103 -45.44 34.27 20.80
C ILE A 103 -44.67 33.52 21.92
N ASN A 104 -43.36 33.31 21.79
CA ASN A 104 -42.55 32.56 22.74
C ASN A 104 -42.31 33.38 24.03
N GLY A 105 -42.74 32.85 25.14
CA GLY A 105 -42.46 33.38 26.46
C GLY A 105 -41.00 33.14 26.90
N SER A 106 -40.64 33.67 28.06
CA SER A 106 -39.26 33.48 28.60
C SER A 106 -38.94 32.02 28.94
N SER A 107 -39.94 31.24 29.39
CA SER A 107 -39.81 29.80 29.66
C SER A 107 -39.56 29.00 28.39
N ASP A 108 -40.23 29.35 27.29
CA ASP A 108 -40.07 28.66 25.99
C ASP A 108 -38.71 28.93 25.39
N ARG A 109 -38.23 30.17 25.46
CA ARG A 109 -36.88 30.54 25.05
C ARG A 109 -35.79 29.84 25.86
N LEU A 110 -36.05 29.63 27.18
CA LEU A 110 -35.12 28.88 28.03
C LEU A 110 -35.04 27.39 27.62
N ALA A 111 -36.17 26.81 27.23
CA ALA A 111 -36.21 25.42 26.72
C ALA A 111 -35.43 25.29 25.41
N LEU A 112 -35.64 26.22 24.45
CA LEU A 112 -34.87 26.26 23.20
C LEU A 112 -33.39 26.44 23.46
N GLN A 113 -32.99 27.31 24.43
CA GLN A 113 -31.58 27.49 24.81
C GLN A 113 -30.94 26.22 25.38
N LYS A 114 -31.66 25.39 26.12
CA LYS A 114 -31.15 24.08 26.61
C LYS A 114 -30.86 23.16 25.44
N GLU A 115 -31.74 23.09 24.42
CA GLU A 115 -31.55 22.29 23.24
C GLU A 115 -30.32 22.78 22.46
N VAL A 116 -30.15 24.10 22.26
CA VAL A 116 -28.95 24.68 21.63
C VAL A 116 -27.68 24.31 22.40
N SER A 117 -27.74 24.35 23.75
CA SER A 117 -26.58 23.96 24.58
C SER A 117 -26.21 22.49 24.41
N ALA A 118 -27.20 21.59 24.32
CA ALA A 118 -26.97 20.17 24.06
C ALA A 118 -26.33 19.94 22.67
N LEU A 119 -26.84 20.60 21.63
CA LEU A 119 -26.28 20.53 20.27
C LEU A 119 -24.84 21.08 20.21
N LYS A 120 -24.53 22.14 20.95
CA LYS A 120 -23.16 22.65 21.07
C LYS A 120 -22.24 21.65 21.74
N SER A 121 -22.69 20.98 22.80
CA SER A 121 -21.91 19.92 23.45
C SER A 121 -21.65 18.76 22.50
N GLU A 122 -22.63 18.39 21.67
CA GLU A 122 -22.48 17.33 20.67
C GLU A 122 -21.47 17.72 19.58
N ILE A 123 -21.52 18.95 19.08
CA ILE A 123 -20.51 19.46 18.13
C ILE A 123 -19.11 19.41 18.75
N THR A 124 -18.97 19.79 20.03
CA THR A 124 -17.68 19.71 20.73
C THR A 124 -17.19 18.25 20.85
N ARG A 125 -18.10 17.32 21.15
CA ARG A 125 -17.77 15.89 21.23
C ARG A 125 -17.30 15.30 19.90
N ILE A 126 -17.87 15.76 18.78
CA ILE A 126 -17.48 15.31 17.43
C ILE A 126 -16.11 15.89 17.04
N SER A 127 -15.75 17.05 17.57
CA SER A 127 -14.51 17.77 17.23
C SER A 127 -13.29 17.37 18.07
N THR A 128 -13.45 16.57 19.10
CA THR A 128 -12.39 16.04 19.98
C THR A 128 -12.27 14.53 19.87
#